data_0b7215960717f86254089956e8de1783
#
_entry.id   0b7215960717f86254089956e8de1783
#
_cell.length_a   1.000
_cell.length_b   1.000
_cell.length_c   1.000
_cell.angle_alpha   90.00
_cell.angle_beta   90.00
_cell.angle_gamma   90.00
#
_symmetry.space_group_name_H-M   'P 1'
#
loop_
_entity.id
_entity.type
_entity.pdbx_description
1 polymer ?
#
loop_
_entity_poly.entity_id
_entity_poly.type
_entity_poly.pdbx_seq_one_letter_code
_entity_poly.pdbx_strand_id
1 'polypeptide(L)'
;MSHRLLCAVPLLLLAAACDQPAGAPVAPISAQSLHAGAAFTPLASSAQCTPGGTVTALLNLPDGYAQTIIASEPDYLDLPDMNTLNETGPQAGRYLYRTHELGSNGGLSVTDLWTGGTRVLVRRADWEALDGIVWTPWGTILFAEERGVSSRPDPDVPGATAGLVYELDPATLQVRARPAIGSRSHEGMRFDPQGNLYGISETNPGALFKFVPDRRGDLSSGQLYALKVVNDPGDGTGPAVWVALDRAASQVNSDAEATRVGATGYFRPEDIELASSTGNSAGHVLYVAVTGNSSGVRGRVLAVELRNHGTAFVSNYVKVGENAPDDFLMPDNVALDQMGRLFVTEDAGQPGKGDDIWVATPPRGADRGQAEEVVRFASLTDCNAEPTGIYFDKSNATLFVNIQHRGGDGQDKTLAIRRE
;
A
#
# COMPACT_ATOMS: atom_id res chain seq x y z
N MET A 1 -83.36 30.68 0.28
CA MET A 1 -84.01 30.42 -0.95
C MET A 1 -83.22 31.03 -2.06
N SER A 2 -82.61 30.30 -2.89
CA SER A 2 -82.09 30.50 -4.24
C SER A 2 -80.85 29.66 -4.49
N HIS A 3 -81.11 28.57 -5.14
CA HIS A 3 -80.10 27.69 -5.71
C HIS A 3 -79.39 28.41 -6.86
N ARG A 4 -78.05 28.35 -6.88
CA ARG A 4 -77.28 28.60 -8.08
C ARG A 4 -76.44 27.32 -8.38
N LEU A 5 -76.81 26.72 -9.52
CA LEU A 5 -76.03 25.68 -10.21
C LEU A 5 -74.74 26.31 -10.72
N LEU A 6 -73.62 25.69 -10.45
CA LEU A 6 -72.33 25.91 -11.11
C LEU A 6 -72.02 24.72 -12.02
N CYS A 7 -72.03 25.00 -13.33
CA CYS A 7 -71.61 24.07 -14.36
C CYS A 7 -70.07 23.89 -14.27
N ALA A 8 -69.60 22.67 -14.12
CA ALA A 8 -68.21 22.31 -14.29
C ALA A 8 -67.93 21.97 -15.76
N VAL A 9 -66.94 22.66 -16.34
CA VAL A 9 -66.40 22.37 -17.67
C VAL A 9 -65.16 21.46 -17.44
N PRO A 10 -65.05 20.30 -18.11
CA PRO A 10 -63.84 19.49 -18.04
C PRO A 10 -62.77 20.05 -19.00
N LEU A 11 -61.64 20.39 -18.46
CA LEU A 11 -60.46 20.75 -19.22
C LEU A 11 -59.75 19.45 -19.68
N LEU A 12 -59.77 19.16 -20.97
CA LEU A 12 -59.01 18.14 -21.62
C LEU A 12 -57.55 18.62 -21.71
N LEU A 13 -56.64 17.99 -20.92
CA LEU A 13 -55.20 18.09 -21.12
C LEU A 13 -54.78 17.11 -22.22
N LEU A 14 -54.42 17.63 -23.38
CA LEU A 14 -53.68 16.87 -24.39
C LEU A 14 -52.21 16.69 -23.88
N ALA A 15 -51.86 15.47 -23.52
CA ALA A 15 -50.45 15.09 -23.33
C ALA A 15 -49.82 14.87 -24.70
N ALA A 16 -48.95 15.77 -25.13
CA ALA A 16 -48.07 15.56 -26.26
C ALA A 16 -46.99 14.57 -25.82
N ALA A 17 -47.07 13.33 -26.26
CA ALA A 17 -45.97 12.38 -26.15
C ALA A 17 -44.88 12.81 -27.13
N CYS A 18 -43.75 13.27 -26.63
CA CYS A 18 -42.51 13.36 -27.41
C CYS A 18 -41.98 11.94 -27.61
N ASP A 19 -42.16 11.40 -28.80
CA ASP A 19 -41.44 10.22 -29.27
C ASP A 19 -39.94 10.59 -29.36
N GLN A 20 -39.14 10.20 -28.35
CA GLN A 20 -37.72 10.09 -28.53
C GLN A 20 -37.42 8.81 -29.30
N PRO A 21 -36.59 8.86 -30.35
CA PRO A 21 -36.17 7.63 -31.02
C PRO A 21 -35.46 6.74 -30.01
N ALA A 22 -35.89 5.50 -29.89
CA ALA A 22 -35.24 4.48 -29.09
C ALA A 22 -33.76 4.39 -29.50
N GLY A 23 -32.88 4.80 -28.59
CA GLY A 23 -31.43 4.63 -28.78
C GLY A 23 -31.13 3.18 -29.13
N ALA A 24 -30.29 2.96 -30.13
CA ALA A 24 -29.84 1.65 -30.49
C ALA A 24 -29.34 0.90 -29.21
N PRO A 25 -29.66 -0.38 -29.05
CA PRO A 25 -29.20 -1.11 -27.88
C PRO A 25 -27.67 -1.04 -27.84
N VAL A 26 -27.12 -0.47 -26.76
CA VAL A 26 -25.69 -0.49 -26.48
C VAL A 26 -25.34 -1.95 -26.37
N ALA A 27 -24.50 -2.44 -27.28
CA ALA A 27 -24.01 -3.81 -27.22
C ALA A 27 -23.40 -4.07 -25.83
N PRO A 28 -23.70 -5.19 -25.19
CA PRO A 28 -23.08 -5.50 -23.91
C PRO A 28 -21.56 -5.49 -24.10
N ILE A 29 -20.89 -4.63 -23.33
CA ILE A 29 -19.41 -4.58 -23.32
C ILE A 29 -18.97 -5.96 -22.90
N SER A 30 -18.35 -6.71 -23.81
CA SER A 30 -17.83 -8.04 -23.51
C SER A 30 -16.75 -7.88 -22.43
N ALA A 31 -16.66 -8.83 -21.50
CA ALA A 31 -15.63 -8.82 -20.45
C ALA A 31 -14.21 -8.69 -21.03
N GLN A 32 -13.98 -9.14 -22.25
CA GLN A 32 -12.72 -8.96 -22.99
C GLN A 32 -12.43 -7.50 -23.36
N SER A 33 -13.42 -6.65 -23.57
CA SER A 33 -13.17 -5.22 -23.90
C SER A 33 -12.76 -4.38 -22.69
N LEU A 34 -13.15 -4.77 -21.48
CA LEU A 34 -12.70 -4.12 -20.25
C LEU A 34 -11.24 -4.41 -19.92
N HIS A 35 -10.73 -5.57 -20.33
CA HIS A 35 -9.31 -5.93 -20.16
C HIS A 35 -8.41 -5.44 -21.30
N ALA A 36 -8.93 -5.23 -22.50
CA ALA A 36 -8.16 -4.78 -23.66
C ALA A 36 -7.71 -3.31 -23.59
N GLY A 37 -8.34 -2.48 -22.75
CA GLY A 37 -8.06 -1.04 -22.66
C GLY A 37 -6.85 -0.66 -21.81
N ALA A 38 -6.21 -1.60 -21.10
CA ALA A 38 -5.11 -1.34 -20.18
C ALA A 38 -3.97 -2.34 -20.30
N ALA A 39 -3.96 -3.19 -21.34
CA ALA A 39 -2.85 -4.09 -21.60
C ALA A 39 -1.62 -3.29 -22.02
N PHE A 40 -0.52 -3.48 -21.32
CA PHE A 40 0.82 -3.14 -21.79
C PHE A 40 1.50 -4.43 -22.27
N THR A 41 2.52 -4.31 -23.11
CA THR A 41 3.38 -5.44 -23.45
C THR A 41 4.38 -5.63 -22.33
N PRO A 42 4.35 -6.75 -21.59
CA PRO A 42 5.28 -6.99 -20.49
C PRO A 42 6.72 -7.01 -20.96
N LEU A 43 7.65 -6.60 -20.10
CA LEU A 43 9.08 -6.77 -20.35
C LEU A 43 9.42 -8.28 -20.31
N ALA A 44 10.15 -8.74 -21.31
CA ALA A 44 10.51 -10.16 -21.44
C ALA A 44 11.56 -10.62 -20.41
N SER A 45 12.36 -9.70 -19.89
CA SER A 45 13.42 -9.98 -18.91
C SER A 45 13.74 -8.73 -18.10
N SER A 46 14.39 -8.90 -16.94
CA SER A 46 15.00 -7.80 -16.19
C SER A 46 16.02 -7.06 -17.04
N ALA A 47 16.16 -5.77 -16.77
CA ALA A 47 17.18 -4.94 -17.41
C ALA A 47 18.58 -5.46 -17.05
N GLN A 48 19.50 -5.38 -18.02
CA GLN A 48 20.91 -5.44 -17.70
C GLN A 48 21.28 -4.10 -17.04
N CYS A 49 21.61 -4.16 -15.77
CA CYS A 49 21.95 -2.99 -15.00
C CYS A 49 23.45 -2.72 -14.93
N THR A 50 23.81 -1.51 -14.61
CA THR A 50 25.20 -1.10 -14.27
C THR A 50 25.15 -0.29 -12.97
N PRO A 51 26.21 -0.34 -12.13
CA PRO A 51 26.27 0.54 -10.96
C PRO A 51 26.10 2.01 -11.36
N GLY A 52 25.10 2.69 -10.78
CA GLY A 52 24.76 4.07 -11.10
C GLY A 52 23.75 4.25 -12.23
N GLY A 53 23.49 3.22 -13.01
CA GLY A 53 22.47 3.24 -14.06
C GLY A 53 22.57 4.40 -15.05
N THR A 54 21.46 4.70 -15.71
CA THR A 54 21.31 5.88 -16.59
C THR A 54 20.49 6.95 -15.87
N VAL A 55 21.03 8.15 -15.69
CA VAL A 55 20.36 9.27 -15.00
C VAL A 55 19.05 9.75 -15.64
N THR A 56 18.78 9.40 -16.90
CA THR A 56 17.59 9.84 -17.64
C THR A 56 16.57 8.73 -17.87
N ALA A 57 16.95 7.48 -17.67
CA ALA A 57 16.08 6.30 -17.84
C ALA A 57 16.37 5.30 -16.71
N LEU A 58 15.93 5.64 -15.51
CA LEU A 58 16.17 4.85 -14.29
C LEU A 58 15.48 3.50 -14.35
N LEU A 59 14.33 3.46 -15.02
CA LEU A 59 13.57 2.24 -15.28
C LEU A 59 13.46 1.99 -16.79
N ASN A 60 13.63 0.73 -17.20
CA ASN A 60 13.07 0.25 -18.44
C ASN A 60 11.56 0.11 -18.23
N LEU A 61 10.78 0.69 -19.13
CA LEU A 61 9.31 0.69 -19.08
C LEU A 61 8.74 0.04 -20.35
N PRO A 62 7.50 -0.47 -20.30
CA PRO A 62 6.80 -0.91 -21.50
C PRO A 62 6.56 0.24 -22.49
N ASP A 63 6.40 -0.10 -23.76
CA ASP A 63 6.01 0.87 -24.79
C ASP A 63 4.74 1.63 -24.40
N GLY A 64 4.74 2.95 -24.63
CA GLY A 64 3.64 3.85 -24.28
C GLY A 64 3.62 4.29 -22.81
N TYR A 65 4.71 4.08 -22.08
CA TYR A 65 4.89 4.65 -20.74
C TYR A 65 6.14 5.52 -20.70
N ALA A 66 6.05 6.61 -19.96
CA ALA A 66 7.17 7.53 -19.72
C ALA A 66 7.37 7.76 -18.22
N GLN A 67 8.62 8.02 -17.84
CA GLN A 67 9.02 8.39 -16.50
C GLN A 67 9.52 9.84 -16.45
N THR A 68 9.22 10.53 -15.36
CA THR A 68 9.70 11.89 -15.08
C THR A 68 10.19 11.95 -13.64
N ILE A 69 11.39 12.47 -13.42
CA ILE A 69 11.90 12.77 -12.08
C ILE A 69 11.11 13.97 -11.54
N ILE A 70 10.42 13.80 -10.42
CA ILE A 70 9.61 14.85 -9.78
C ILE A 70 10.24 15.39 -8.50
N ALA A 71 11.16 14.65 -7.91
CA ALA A 71 11.93 15.06 -6.75
C ALA A 71 13.27 14.31 -6.73
N SER A 72 14.27 14.91 -6.09
CA SER A 72 15.62 14.36 -5.99
C SER A 72 16.31 14.97 -4.79
N GLU A 73 17.28 14.29 -4.25
CA GLU A 73 18.27 14.91 -3.38
C GLU A 73 18.99 16.06 -4.10
N PRO A 74 19.39 17.12 -3.36
CA PRO A 74 19.27 17.33 -1.91
C PRO A 74 17.98 18.05 -1.48
N ASP A 75 16.95 18.14 -2.32
CA ASP A 75 15.69 18.82 -1.98
C ASP A 75 14.88 18.08 -0.91
N TYR A 76 15.19 16.80 -0.69
CA TYR A 76 14.68 15.97 0.40
C TYR A 76 15.81 15.18 1.08
N LEU A 77 15.48 14.35 2.07
CA LEU A 77 16.44 13.51 2.80
C LEU A 77 16.84 12.30 1.94
N ASP A 78 17.98 11.73 2.23
CA ASP A 78 18.47 10.45 1.69
C ASP A 78 17.52 9.29 2.02
N LEU A 79 17.59 8.18 1.29
CA LEU A 79 16.82 6.96 1.47
C LEU A 79 15.29 7.20 1.54
N PRO A 80 14.68 7.73 0.47
CA PRO A 80 13.22 7.87 0.40
C PRO A 80 12.58 6.49 0.26
N ASP A 81 11.71 6.15 1.19
CA ASP A 81 11.01 4.88 1.18
C ASP A 81 9.55 5.03 0.80
N MET A 82 8.61 4.86 1.69
CA MET A 82 7.19 4.82 1.38
C MET A 82 6.59 6.17 1.01
N ASN A 83 5.59 6.15 0.14
CA ASN A 83 4.85 7.33 -0.31
C ASN A 83 3.38 7.30 0.13
N THR A 84 2.80 8.46 0.38
CA THR A 84 1.34 8.66 0.46
C THR A 84 0.94 10.03 -0.07
N LEU A 85 -0.26 10.15 -0.62
CA LEU A 85 -0.86 11.44 -1.00
C LEU A 85 -1.80 11.96 0.09
N ASN A 86 -2.00 13.29 0.12
CA ASN A 86 -3.15 13.83 0.84
C ASN A 86 -4.44 13.41 0.11
N GLU A 87 -5.09 12.35 0.60
CA GLU A 87 -6.22 11.75 -0.11
C GLU A 87 -7.56 12.47 0.10
N THR A 88 -7.66 13.34 1.10
CA THR A 88 -8.88 14.03 1.48
C THR A 88 -8.70 15.54 1.52
N GLY A 89 -9.83 16.27 1.61
CA GLY A 89 -9.83 17.71 1.69
C GLY A 89 -9.78 18.44 0.33
N PRO A 90 -9.82 19.78 0.34
CA PRO A 90 -9.90 20.60 -0.90
C PRO A 90 -8.67 20.51 -1.80
N GLN A 91 -7.56 20.07 -1.28
CA GLN A 91 -6.29 19.92 -2.01
C GLN A 91 -5.89 18.45 -2.18
N ALA A 92 -6.86 17.53 -2.12
CA ALA A 92 -6.59 16.10 -2.28
C ALA A 92 -5.83 15.80 -3.58
N GLY A 93 -4.77 15.00 -3.47
CA GLY A 93 -3.89 14.63 -4.58
C GLY A 93 -2.82 15.65 -4.94
N ARG A 94 -2.65 16.72 -4.15
CA ARG A 94 -1.65 17.76 -4.41
C ARG A 94 -0.28 17.45 -3.78
N TYR A 95 -0.26 16.88 -2.60
CA TYR A 95 0.95 16.72 -1.81
C TYR A 95 1.34 15.25 -1.72
N LEU A 96 2.53 14.91 -2.23
CA LEU A 96 3.14 13.59 -2.07
C LEU A 96 4.11 13.65 -0.89
N TYR A 97 3.81 12.89 0.16
CA TYR A 97 4.63 12.75 1.36
C TYR A 97 5.46 11.48 1.27
N ARG A 98 6.68 11.52 1.85
CA ARG A 98 7.61 10.39 1.90
C ARG A 98 8.21 10.25 3.28
N THR A 99 8.43 9.02 3.67
CA THR A 99 9.33 8.62 4.74
C THR A 99 10.77 8.51 4.23
N HIS A 100 11.72 8.50 5.16
CA HIS A 100 13.14 8.35 4.86
C HIS A 100 13.79 7.41 5.87
N GLU A 101 14.36 6.32 5.39
CA GLU A 101 14.88 5.19 6.17
C GLU A 101 16.28 5.47 6.75
N LEU A 102 16.46 6.63 7.33
CA LEU A 102 17.72 7.01 7.94
C LEU A 102 17.94 6.30 9.28
N GLY A 103 19.12 5.74 9.51
CA GLY A 103 19.47 5.08 10.78
C GLY A 103 19.48 5.99 11.99
N SER A 104 19.29 7.29 11.83
CA SER A 104 19.02 8.30 12.87
C SER A 104 18.66 9.62 12.24
N ASN A 105 18.00 10.51 13.03
CA ASN A 105 17.63 11.82 12.54
C ASN A 105 16.66 11.75 11.34
N GLY A 106 15.78 10.76 11.37
CA GLY A 106 14.77 10.50 10.36
C GLY A 106 13.77 11.63 10.21
N GLY A 107 13.07 11.65 9.10
CA GLY A 107 12.10 12.68 8.80
C GLY A 107 11.17 12.34 7.66
N LEU A 108 10.21 13.23 7.42
CA LEU A 108 9.32 13.20 6.29
C LEU A 108 9.62 14.35 5.35
N SER A 109 9.52 14.08 4.05
CA SER A 109 9.54 15.13 3.03
C SER A 109 8.19 15.23 2.31
N VAL A 110 7.97 16.35 1.62
CA VAL A 110 6.76 16.61 0.84
C VAL A 110 7.11 17.26 -0.49
N THR A 111 6.48 16.78 -1.56
CA THR A 111 6.48 17.41 -2.88
C THR A 111 5.10 17.99 -3.18
N ASP A 112 5.03 19.26 -3.51
CA ASP A 112 3.83 19.90 -4.06
C ASP A 112 3.75 19.60 -5.55
N LEU A 113 2.92 18.66 -5.94
CA LEU A 113 2.77 18.19 -7.34
C LEU A 113 2.25 19.27 -8.30
N TRP A 114 1.66 20.37 -7.79
CA TRP A 114 1.20 21.49 -8.62
C TRP A 114 2.31 22.47 -8.96
N THR A 115 3.26 22.66 -8.06
CA THR A 115 4.36 23.62 -8.25
C THR A 115 5.71 22.95 -8.52
N GLY A 116 5.84 21.65 -8.24
CA GLY A 116 7.08 20.88 -8.31
C GLY A 116 8.03 21.12 -7.13
N GLY A 117 7.64 21.95 -6.14
CA GLY A 117 8.50 22.24 -5.00
C GLY A 117 8.57 21.08 -4.01
N THR A 118 9.78 20.69 -3.65
CA THR A 118 10.05 19.64 -2.65
C THR A 118 10.76 20.24 -1.44
N ARG A 119 10.49 19.73 -0.25
CA ARG A 119 11.15 20.11 1.00
C ARG A 119 11.02 19.06 2.09
N VAL A 120 11.94 19.09 3.04
CA VAL A 120 11.78 18.37 4.32
C VAL A 120 10.63 19.02 5.10
N LEU A 121 9.69 18.19 5.58
CA LEU A 121 8.50 18.64 6.30
C LEU A 121 8.71 18.67 7.81
N VAL A 122 9.14 17.54 8.37
CA VAL A 122 9.47 17.35 9.78
C VAL A 122 10.67 16.42 9.91
N ARG A 123 11.42 16.59 11.00
CA ARG A 123 12.61 15.79 11.29
C ARG A 123 12.85 15.73 12.80
N ARG A 124 13.30 14.57 13.31
CA ARG A 124 13.61 14.40 14.74
C ARG A 124 14.84 13.51 14.91
N ALA A 125 15.72 13.88 15.85
CA ALA A 125 17.03 13.25 15.99
C ALA A 125 16.99 11.79 16.44
N ASP A 126 15.92 11.40 17.11
CA ASP A 126 15.69 10.06 17.64
C ASP A 126 14.90 9.14 16.69
N TRP A 127 14.34 9.66 15.62
CA TRP A 127 13.66 8.81 14.63
C TRP A 127 14.66 8.02 13.80
N GLU A 128 14.39 6.72 13.68
CA GLU A 128 15.24 5.75 13.00
C GLU A 128 14.43 4.97 11.96
N ALA A 129 15.01 4.77 10.76
CA ALA A 129 14.44 3.97 9.68
C ALA A 129 12.93 4.21 9.54
N LEU A 130 12.55 5.45 9.13
CA LEU A 130 11.14 5.75 8.89
C LEU A 130 10.71 5.14 7.58
N ASP A 131 9.80 4.17 7.65
CA ASP A 131 9.28 3.41 6.55
C ASP A 131 7.78 3.64 6.37
N GLY A 132 6.92 2.76 6.86
CA GLY A 132 5.49 2.79 6.63
C GLY A 132 4.85 4.17 6.76
N ILE A 133 4.09 4.59 5.75
CA ILE A 133 3.34 5.85 5.77
C ILE A 133 1.93 5.65 5.20
N VAL A 134 0.93 6.29 5.81
CA VAL A 134 -0.44 6.29 5.29
C VAL A 134 -1.19 7.56 5.63
N TRP A 135 -1.98 8.07 4.69
CA TRP A 135 -2.94 9.13 4.93
C TRP A 135 -4.16 8.59 5.68
N THR A 136 -4.52 9.21 6.80
CA THR A 136 -5.68 8.78 7.58
C THR A 136 -7.01 9.26 6.95
N PRO A 137 -8.11 8.54 7.19
CA PRO A 137 -9.43 8.97 6.73
C PRO A 137 -9.90 10.33 7.28
N TRP A 138 -9.26 10.84 8.34
CA TRP A 138 -9.57 12.13 8.97
C TRP A 138 -8.56 13.24 8.67
N GLY A 139 -7.58 13.00 7.78
CA GLY A 139 -6.74 14.05 7.22
C GLY A 139 -5.43 14.31 7.95
N THR A 140 -4.92 13.34 8.70
CA THR A 140 -3.56 13.32 9.26
C THR A 140 -2.69 12.29 8.53
N ILE A 141 -1.43 12.21 8.87
CA ILE A 141 -0.47 11.23 8.31
C ILE A 141 -0.02 10.33 9.45
N LEU A 142 -0.14 9.01 9.29
CA LEU A 142 0.63 8.07 10.10
C LEU A 142 1.92 7.73 9.39
N PHE A 143 2.99 7.64 10.16
CA PHE A 143 4.27 7.13 9.71
C PHE A 143 4.92 6.35 10.86
N ALA A 144 5.83 5.45 10.54
CA ALA A 144 6.32 4.49 11.50
C ALA A 144 7.82 4.25 11.37
N GLU A 145 8.43 3.77 12.46
CA GLU A 145 9.81 3.33 12.49
C GLU A 145 9.89 1.83 12.20
N GLU A 146 10.63 1.46 11.20
CA GLU A 146 11.10 0.11 10.92
C GLU A 146 12.32 -0.16 11.81
N ARG A 147 12.09 -0.31 13.09
CA ARG A 147 13.14 -0.52 14.07
C ARG A 147 12.83 -1.73 14.95
N GLY A 148 13.61 -2.77 14.81
CA GLY A 148 13.59 -3.92 15.71
C GLY A 148 13.91 -3.54 17.15
N VAL A 149 14.06 -4.53 18.02
CA VAL A 149 14.38 -4.32 19.44
C VAL A 149 15.68 -3.53 19.57
N SER A 150 15.63 -2.41 20.28
CA SER A 150 16.73 -1.48 20.47
C SER A 150 16.90 -1.14 21.95
N SER A 151 18.12 -0.83 22.35
CA SER A 151 18.45 -0.30 23.68
C SER A 151 18.22 1.22 23.80
N ARG A 152 17.89 1.90 22.68
CA ARG A 152 17.59 3.34 22.68
C ARG A 152 16.10 3.56 22.93
N PRO A 153 15.69 4.06 24.10
CA PRO A 153 14.29 4.34 24.37
C PRO A 153 13.81 5.55 23.57
N ASP A 154 12.57 5.50 23.06
CA ASP A 154 11.90 6.67 22.53
C ASP A 154 11.61 7.67 23.66
N PRO A 155 11.88 8.99 23.48
CA PRO A 155 11.66 9.99 24.53
C PRO A 155 10.19 10.18 24.88
N ASP A 156 9.26 9.94 23.96
CA ASP A 156 7.81 10.06 24.18
C ASP A 156 7.23 8.80 24.83
N VAL A 157 7.84 7.62 24.57
CA VAL A 157 7.37 6.31 25.06
C VAL A 157 8.56 5.48 25.56
N PRO A 158 9.18 5.85 26.70
CA PRO A 158 10.39 5.19 27.21
C PRO A 158 10.25 3.68 27.52
N GLY A 159 9.02 3.19 27.59
CA GLY A 159 8.73 1.77 27.79
C GLY A 159 8.74 0.95 26.51
N ALA A 160 8.66 1.56 25.34
CA ALA A 160 8.72 0.85 24.07
C ALA A 160 10.15 0.33 23.80
N THR A 161 10.25 -0.89 23.30
CA THR A 161 11.57 -1.51 23.04
C THR A 161 11.87 -1.64 21.55
N ALA A 162 10.94 -1.29 20.68
CA ALA A 162 11.10 -1.31 19.22
C ALA A 162 10.43 -0.05 18.62
N GLY A 163 10.34 0.02 17.30
CA GLY A 163 9.77 1.15 16.56
C GLY A 163 8.33 1.48 16.93
N LEU A 164 7.94 2.72 16.74
CA LEU A 164 6.62 3.28 17.05
C LEU A 164 5.94 3.84 15.80
N VAL A 165 4.63 4.00 15.91
CA VAL A 165 3.82 4.76 14.95
C VAL A 165 3.61 6.18 15.50
N TYR A 166 3.77 7.16 14.63
CA TYR A 166 3.50 8.57 14.91
C TYR A 166 2.38 9.11 14.01
N GLU A 167 1.64 10.07 14.53
CA GLU A 167 0.59 10.78 13.79
C GLU A 167 0.97 12.25 13.67
N LEU A 168 1.09 12.72 12.42
CA LEU A 168 1.37 14.11 12.05
C LEU A 168 0.11 14.80 11.57
N ASP A 169 -0.22 15.94 12.14
CA ASP A 169 -1.17 16.90 11.57
C ASP A 169 -0.42 17.78 10.54
N PRO A 170 -0.68 17.64 9.24
CA PRO A 170 0.07 18.38 8.21
C PRO A 170 -0.20 19.89 8.20
N ALA A 171 -1.30 20.35 8.83
CA ALA A 171 -1.61 21.77 8.91
C ALA A 171 -0.85 22.49 10.03
N THR A 172 -0.60 21.80 11.15
CA THR A 172 0.05 22.38 12.34
C THR A 172 1.48 21.87 12.55
N LEU A 173 1.87 20.83 11.86
CA LEU A 173 3.12 20.08 12.00
C LEU A 173 3.30 19.46 13.41
N GLN A 174 2.22 19.29 14.14
CA GLN A 174 2.25 18.59 15.42
C GLN A 174 2.34 17.08 15.19
N VAL A 175 3.30 16.46 15.86
CA VAL A 175 3.49 14.99 15.85
C VAL A 175 3.15 14.43 17.22
N ARG A 176 2.50 13.27 17.25
CA ARG A 176 2.16 12.52 18.47
C ARG A 176 2.48 11.04 18.28
N ALA A 177 3.19 10.45 19.23
CA ALA A 177 3.36 9.01 19.28
C ALA A 177 2.01 8.31 19.52
N ARG A 178 1.83 7.14 18.91
CA ARG A 178 0.61 6.29 19.02
C ARG A 178 0.94 4.90 19.58
N PRO A 179 1.43 4.79 20.81
CA PRO A 179 1.92 3.53 21.38
C PRO A 179 0.83 2.44 21.46
N ALA A 180 -0.45 2.81 21.47
CA ALA A 180 -1.56 1.85 21.47
C ALA A 180 -1.58 0.96 20.20
N ILE A 181 -0.96 1.40 19.09
CA ILE A 181 -0.82 0.63 17.85
C ILE A 181 0.23 -0.47 17.99
N GLY A 182 1.04 -0.40 19.04
CA GLY A 182 2.09 -1.38 19.37
C GLY A 182 3.49 -0.90 19.01
N SER A 183 4.49 -1.54 19.61
CA SER A 183 5.91 -1.29 19.37
C SER A 183 6.53 -2.51 18.68
N ARG A 184 7.05 -2.34 17.46
CA ARG A 184 7.65 -3.39 16.60
C ARG A 184 8.46 -2.76 15.47
N SER A 185 9.11 -3.57 14.62
CA SER A 185 9.61 -3.13 13.31
C SER A 185 8.41 -2.92 12.40
N HIS A 186 7.98 -1.68 12.25
CA HIS A 186 6.81 -1.35 11.45
C HIS A 186 7.19 -1.20 9.98
N GLU A 187 6.31 -1.69 9.14
CA GLU A 187 6.31 -1.55 7.71
C GLU A 187 4.97 -1.00 7.21
N GLY A 188 4.51 -1.43 6.03
CA GLY A 188 3.28 -0.98 5.44
C GLY A 188 2.06 -0.98 6.37
N MET A 189 1.20 0.02 6.18
CA MET A 189 -0.02 0.23 6.96
C MET A 189 -1.19 0.63 6.08
N ARG A 190 -2.40 0.09 6.34
CA ARG A 190 -3.63 0.47 5.61
C ARG A 190 -4.84 0.53 6.53
N PHE A 191 -5.72 1.50 6.29
CA PHE A 191 -7.02 1.59 6.98
C PHE A 191 -8.12 0.87 6.21
N ASP A 192 -8.99 0.15 6.92
CA ASP A 192 -10.26 -0.27 6.36
C ASP A 192 -11.33 0.86 6.44
N PRO A 193 -12.47 0.73 5.71
CA PRO A 193 -13.53 1.72 5.76
C PRO A 193 -14.17 1.91 7.15
N GLN A 194 -13.98 0.97 8.07
CA GLN A 194 -14.44 1.05 9.45
C GLN A 194 -13.49 1.88 10.32
N GLY A 195 -12.28 2.15 9.84
CA GLY A 195 -11.24 2.88 10.54
C GLY A 195 -10.34 2.00 11.41
N ASN A 196 -10.36 0.68 11.18
CA ASN A 196 -9.34 -0.20 11.73
C ASN A 196 -8.04 -0.05 10.92
N LEU A 197 -6.90 -0.12 11.61
CA LEU A 197 -5.59 -0.09 10.97
C LEU A 197 -5.02 -1.51 10.90
N TYR A 198 -4.58 -1.90 9.74
CA TYR A 198 -3.80 -3.11 9.52
C TYR A 198 -2.35 -2.72 9.28
N GLY A 199 -1.43 -3.53 9.76
CA GLY A 199 0.00 -3.35 9.61
C GLY A 199 0.73 -4.66 9.86
N ILE A 200 2.02 -4.63 9.71
CA ILE A 200 2.88 -5.80 9.77
C ILE A 200 4.08 -5.53 10.66
N SER A 201 4.85 -6.56 10.93
CA SER A 201 6.20 -6.48 11.50
C SER A 201 7.16 -7.19 10.56
N GLU A 202 8.20 -6.50 10.15
CA GLU A 202 9.23 -6.99 9.23
C GLU A 202 10.16 -8.02 9.86
N THR A 203 10.03 -8.31 11.13
CA THR A 203 10.88 -9.31 11.81
C THR A 203 10.77 -10.70 11.18
N ASN A 204 11.76 -11.56 11.44
CA ASN A 204 11.72 -12.95 11.02
C ASN A 204 11.75 -13.89 12.26
N PRO A 205 10.61 -14.55 12.58
CA PRO A 205 9.30 -14.43 11.94
C PRO A 205 8.59 -13.14 12.33
N GLY A 206 7.93 -12.50 11.35
CA GLY A 206 7.07 -11.34 11.51
C GLY A 206 5.60 -11.70 11.50
N ALA A 207 4.74 -10.87 12.09
CA ALA A 207 3.32 -11.11 12.19
C ALA A 207 2.49 -10.01 11.49
N LEU A 208 1.24 -10.35 11.17
CA LEU A 208 0.24 -9.40 10.68
C LEU A 208 -0.61 -8.92 11.85
N PHE A 209 -0.83 -7.62 11.93
CA PHE A 209 -1.55 -6.98 13.01
C PHE A 209 -2.80 -6.25 12.53
N LYS A 210 -3.79 -6.15 13.43
CA LYS A 210 -4.98 -5.34 13.27
C LYS A 210 -5.19 -4.51 14.52
N PHE A 211 -5.24 -3.21 14.41
CA PHE A 211 -5.61 -2.29 15.49
C PHE A 211 -7.04 -1.81 15.31
N VAL A 212 -7.86 -2.00 16.36
CA VAL A 212 -9.25 -1.53 16.42
C VAL A 212 -9.30 -0.41 17.46
N PRO A 213 -9.46 0.86 17.06
CA PRO A 213 -9.51 1.96 17.98
C PRO A 213 -10.79 1.89 18.85
N ASP A 214 -10.69 2.24 20.13
CA ASP A 214 -11.85 2.29 21.04
C ASP A 214 -12.88 3.33 20.57
N ARG A 215 -12.44 4.35 19.84
CA ARG A 215 -13.26 5.34 19.14
C ARG A 215 -12.69 5.58 17.74
N ARG A 216 -13.52 5.46 16.74
CA ARG A 216 -13.12 5.73 15.36
C ARG A 216 -12.46 7.12 15.22
N GLY A 217 -11.28 7.15 14.61
CA GLY A 217 -10.48 8.37 14.41
C GLY A 217 -9.66 8.80 15.63
N ASP A 218 -9.66 8.01 16.71
CA ASP A 218 -8.84 8.23 17.90
C ASP A 218 -7.87 7.07 18.08
N LEU A 219 -6.61 7.27 17.74
CA LEU A 219 -5.57 6.24 17.82
C LEU A 219 -4.84 6.22 19.18
N SER A 220 -5.29 7.00 20.15
CA SER A 220 -4.69 7.06 21.48
C SER A 220 -5.00 5.82 22.32
N SER A 221 -6.08 5.10 21.99
CA SER A 221 -6.47 3.87 22.67
C SER A 221 -7.20 2.92 21.73
N GLY A 222 -7.04 1.63 21.94
CA GLY A 222 -7.65 0.58 21.13
C GLY A 222 -7.17 -0.80 21.50
N GLN A 223 -7.60 -1.78 20.73
CA GLN A 223 -7.20 -3.18 20.89
C GLN A 223 -6.37 -3.62 19.68
N LEU A 224 -5.14 -4.05 19.95
CA LEU A 224 -4.28 -4.68 18.96
C LEU A 224 -4.55 -6.19 18.93
N TYR A 225 -4.57 -6.75 17.73
CA TYR A 225 -4.73 -8.18 17.46
C TYR A 225 -3.60 -8.64 16.56
N ALA A 226 -3.22 -9.92 16.65
CA ALA A 226 -2.34 -10.58 15.71
C ALA A 226 -3.08 -11.69 14.95
N LEU A 227 -2.72 -11.93 13.69
CA LEU A 227 -3.33 -12.97 12.86
C LEU A 227 -2.78 -14.34 13.25
N LYS A 228 -3.68 -15.32 13.36
CA LYS A 228 -3.34 -16.72 13.63
C LYS A 228 -4.09 -17.64 12.67
N VAL A 229 -3.36 -18.35 11.82
CA VAL A 229 -3.90 -19.43 10.99
C VAL A 229 -4.24 -20.61 11.87
N VAL A 230 -5.45 -21.12 11.71
CA VAL A 230 -5.95 -22.27 12.49
C VAL A 230 -5.64 -23.54 11.73
N ASN A 231 -5.01 -24.52 12.40
CA ASN A 231 -4.55 -25.76 11.77
C ASN A 231 -3.62 -25.51 10.58
N ASP A 232 -2.64 -24.63 10.79
CA ASP A 232 -1.65 -24.24 9.78
C ASP A 232 -0.98 -25.49 9.16
N PRO A 233 -1.02 -25.67 7.83
CA PRO A 233 -0.32 -26.78 7.16
C PRO A 233 1.21 -26.63 7.19
N GLY A 234 1.73 -25.48 7.70
CA GLY A 234 3.14 -25.18 7.82
C GLY A 234 3.64 -24.11 6.86
N ASP A 235 2.74 -23.48 6.09
CA ASP A 235 3.07 -22.37 5.19
C ASP A 235 2.32 -21.07 5.52
N GLY A 236 1.59 -21.03 6.62
CA GLY A 236 0.83 -19.87 7.09
C GLY A 236 -0.43 -19.60 6.27
N THR A 237 -0.99 -20.59 5.58
CA THR A 237 -2.23 -20.44 4.78
C THR A 237 -3.40 -21.19 5.39
N GLY A 238 -4.62 -20.75 5.09
CA GLY A 238 -5.86 -21.38 5.53
C GLY A 238 -6.76 -20.48 6.36
N PRO A 239 -7.77 -21.09 7.04
CA PRO A 239 -8.66 -20.34 7.98
C PRO A 239 -7.86 -19.68 9.09
N ALA A 240 -8.17 -18.43 9.40
CA ALA A 240 -7.43 -17.64 10.38
C ALA A 240 -8.37 -16.85 11.29
N VAL A 241 -7.85 -16.44 12.45
CA VAL A 241 -8.53 -15.62 13.45
C VAL A 241 -7.63 -14.47 13.91
N TRP A 242 -8.23 -13.37 14.31
CA TRP A 242 -7.54 -12.25 14.94
C TRP A 242 -7.54 -12.46 16.45
N VAL A 243 -6.37 -12.69 17.04
CA VAL A 243 -6.18 -12.95 18.48
C VAL A 243 -5.82 -11.67 19.18
N ALA A 244 -6.61 -11.28 20.19
CA ALA A 244 -6.35 -10.08 20.98
C ALA A 244 -5.04 -10.19 21.77
N LEU A 245 -4.23 -9.13 21.73
CA LEU A 245 -3.00 -8.99 22.47
C LEU A 245 -3.25 -8.25 23.79
N ASP A 246 -2.37 -8.44 24.77
CA ASP A 246 -2.38 -7.59 25.97
C ASP A 246 -2.03 -6.16 25.60
N ARG A 247 -2.88 -5.20 25.99
CA ARG A 247 -2.74 -3.79 25.59
C ARG A 247 -1.46 -3.15 26.13
N ALA A 248 -1.06 -3.48 27.34
CA ALA A 248 0.14 -2.90 27.93
C ALA A 248 1.41 -3.56 27.40
N ALA A 249 1.40 -4.89 27.26
CA ALA A 249 2.54 -5.64 26.75
C ALA A 249 2.85 -5.28 25.29
N SER A 250 1.83 -5.09 24.43
CA SER A 250 2.03 -4.72 23.02
C SER A 250 2.59 -3.31 22.83
N GLN A 251 2.38 -2.39 23.77
CA GLN A 251 3.02 -1.07 23.75
C GLN A 251 4.51 -1.14 24.09
N VAL A 252 4.95 -2.23 24.72
CA VAL A 252 6.36 -2.50 25.02
C VAL A 252 7.01 -3.25 23.86
N ASN A 253 6.39 -4.36 23.42
CA ASN A 253 6.85 -5.19 22.32
C ASN A 253 5.71 -6.06 21.77
N SER A 254 5.14 -5.66 20.63
CA SER A 254 4.02 -6.40 20.04
C SER A 254 4.44 -7.71 19.37
N ASP A 255 5.70 -7.87 18.94
CA ASP A 255 6.19 -9.13 18.37
C ASP A 255 6.32 -10.21 19.43
N ALA A 256 6.85 -9.84 20.62
CA ALA A 256 6.90 -10.75 21.76
C ALA A 256 5.50 -11.18 22.19
N GLU A 257 4.54 -10.26 22.18
CA GLU A 257 3.15 -10.55 22.55
C GLU A 257 2.44 -11.40 21.48
N ALA A 258 2.67 -11.14 20.18
CA ALA A 258 2.19 -11.96 19.07
C ALA A 258 2.71 -13.40 19.17
N THR A 259 4.00 -13.56 19.48
CA THR A 259 4.63 -14.87 19.73
C THR A 259 3.96 -15.57 20.92
N ARG A 260 3.71 -14.86 22.02
CA ARG A 260 3.06 -15.41 23.22
C ARG A 260 1.68 -15.98 22.96
N VAL A 261 0.88 -15.35 22.09
CA VAL A 261 -0.46 -15.86 21.73
C VAL A 261 -0.42 -16.89 20.60
N GLY A 262 0.76 -17.18 20.06
CA GLY A 262 0.96 -18.11 18.95
C GLY A 262 0.39 -17.59 17.63
N ALA A 263 0.60 -16.32 17.34
CA ALA A 263 0.32 -15.73 16.03
C ALA A 263 1.13 -16.45 14.94
N THR A 264 0.61 -16.45 13.72
CA THR A 264 1.34 -17.02 12.58
C THR A 264 2.47 -16.08 12.17
N GLY A 265 3.68 -16.64 12.10
CA GLY A 265 4.86 -15.93 11.66
C GLY A 265 5.13 -16.13 10.18
N TYR A 266 5.57 -15.05 9.53
CA TYR A 266 5.98 -15.02 8.13
C TYR A 266 7.44 -14.55 8.04
N PHE A 267 8.10 -14.80 6.92
CA PHE A 267 9.47 -14.38 6.70
C PHE A 267 9.49 -12.93 6.23
N ARG A 268 9.82 -11.98 7.12
CA ARG A 268 9.88 -10.55 6.82
C ARG A 268 8.68 -10.09 5.95
N PRO A 269 7.48 -9.89 6.51
CA PRO A 269 6.44 -9.17 5.80
C PRO A 269 6.87 -7.71 5.59
N GLU A 270 6.77 -7.19 4.35
CA GLU A 270 7.26 -5.86 3.97
C GLU A 270 6.12 -4.84 3.87
N ASP A 271 5.24 -4.96 2.91
CA ASP A 271 4.13 -4.01 2.75
C ASP A 271 2.77 -4.70 2.71
N ILE A 272 1.73 -3.91 2.91
CA ILE A 272 0.33 -4.35 2.94
C ILE A 272 -0.54 -3.37 2.16
N GLU A 273 -1.38 -3.89 1.26
CA GLU A 273 -2.37 -3.10 0.53
C GLU A 273 -3.78 -3.65 0.71
N LEU A 274 -4.79 -2.78 0.71
CA LEU A 274 -6.17 -3.15 0.92
C LEU A 274 -7.02 -3.00 -0.34
N ALA A 275 -7.48 -4.12 -0.90
CA ALA A 275 -8.52 -4.11 -1.91
C ALA A 275 -9.88 -3.88 -1.28
N SER A 276 -10.43 -2.70 -1.49
CA SER A 276 -11.82 -2.40 -1.14
C SER A 276 -12.76 -2.95 -2.20
N SER A 277 -13.69 -3.82 -1.83
CA SER A 277 -14.75 -4.23 -2.76
C SER A 277 -15.77 -3.11 -2.91
N THR A 278 -15.92 -2.55 -4.11
CA THR A 278 -17.02 -1.66 -4.46
C THR A 278 -18.27 -2.45 -4.80
N GLY A 279 -18.79 -3.23 -3.89
CA GLY A 279 -19.99 -4.03 -4.10
C GLY A 279 -20.41 -4.76 -2.83
N ASN A 280 -21.64 -5.25 -2.79
CA ASN A 280 -22.29 -5.89 -1.65
C ASN A 280 -21.64 -7.17 -1.11
N SER A 281 -20.44 -7.49 -1.48
CA SER A 281 -19.69 -8.59 -0.89
C SER A 281 -18.70 -8.05 0.12
N ALA A 282 -18.91 -8.41 1.33
CA ALA A 282 -18.06 -8.16 2.48
C ALA A 282 -16.70 -8.84 2.38
N GLY A 283 -15.90 -8.55 1.42
CA GLY A 283 -14.60 -9.16 1.24
C GLY A 283 -13.58 -8.09 0.94
N HIS A 284 -13.12 -7.37 1.95
CA HIS A 284 -11.87 -6.68 1.85
C HIS A 284 -10.77 -7.72 1.84
N VAL A 285 -9.82 -7.60 0.93
CA VAL A 285 -8.64 -8.45 0.87
C VAL A 285 -7.42 -7.60 1.16
N LEU A 286 -6.62 -8.03 2.12
CA LEU A 286 -5.28 -7.48 2.31
C LEU A 286 -4.32 -8.29 1.43
N TYR A 287 -3.54 -7.61 0.62
CA TYR A 287 -2.38 -8.18 -0.05
C TYR A 287 -1.15 -7.84 0.75
N VAL A 288 -0.33 -8.83 1.08
CA VAL A 288 0.83 -8.67 1.93
C VAL A 288 2.05 -9.24 1.21
N ALA A 289 3.03 -8.39 0.94
CA ALA A 289 4.33 -8.84 0.48
C ALA A 289 5.04 -9.58 1.64
N VAL A 290 5.59 -10.72 1.34
CA VAL A 290 6.42 -11.52 2.23
C VAL A 290 7.69 -11.82 1.47
N THR A 291 8.78 -11.18 1.84
CA THR A 291 10.04 -11.26 1.11
C THR A 291 10.65 -12.66 1.17
N GLY A 292 11.70 -12.85 0.42
CA GLY A 292 12.50 -14.07 0.40
C GLY A 292 13.91 -13.82 0.90
N ASN A 293 14.82 -14.68 0.52
CA ASN A 293 16.25 -14.46 0.71
C ASN A 293 17.07 -15.19 -0.35
N SER A 294 18.33 -14.79 -0.50
CA SER A 294 19.30 -15.42 -1.38
C SER A 294 19.65 -16.88 -0.99
N SER A 295 19.25 -17.34 0.20
CA SER A 295 19.54 -18.68 0.73
C SER A 295 18.44 -19.71 0.42
N GLY A 296 17.43 -19.34 -0.38
CA GLY A 296 16.41 -20.26 -0.92
C GLY A 296 15.00 -20.11 -0.35
N VAL A 297 14.74 -19.17 0.56
CA VAL A 297 13.38 -18.78 0.92
C VAL A 297 12.81 -17.94 -0.22
N ARG A 298 11.77 -18.44 -0.89
CA ARG A 298 11.12 -17.75 -2.00
C ARG A 298 10.12 -16.74 -1.46
N GLY A 299 10.18 -15.51 -1.99
CA GLY A 299 9.19 -14.49 -1.74
C GLY A 299 7.82 -14.85 -2.31
N ARG A 300 6.78 -14.25 -1.74
CA ARG A 300 5.39 -14.42 -2.16
C ARG A 300 4.54 -13.23 -1.77
N VAL A 301 3.37 -13.10 -2.36
CA VAL A 301 2.33 -12.19 -1.87
C VAL A 301 1.18 -13.01 -1.31
N LEU A 302 0.74 -12.69 -0.11
CA LEU A 302 -0.44 -13.31 0.50
C LEU A 302 -1.70 -12.52 0.14
N ALA A 303 -2.84 -13.23 0.02
CA ALA A 303 -4.18 -12.64 0.09
C ALA A 303 -4.81 -13.02 1.43
N VAL A 304 -5.15 -12.03 2.25
CA VAL A 304 -5.86 -12.22 3.53
C VAL A 304 -7.29 -11.71 3.35
N GLU A 305 -8.21 -12.61 3.06
CA GLU A 305 -9.63 -12.30 2.96
C GLU A 305 -10.20 -12.03 4.36
N LEU A 306 -10.61 -10.80 4.59
CA LEU A 306 -11.24 -10.39 5.86
C LEU A 306 -12.70 -10.87 5.89
N ARG A 307 -13.03 -11.64 6.92
CA ARG A 307 -14.37 -12.23 7.10
C ARG A 307 -15.07 -11.69 8.36
N ASN A 308 -16.35 -12.00 8.47
CA ASN A 308 -17.14 -11.58 9.63
C ASN A 308 -16.62 -12.20 10.95
N HIS A 309 -16.98 -11.57 12.07
CA HIS A 309 -16.70 -12.07 13.43
C HIS A 309 -15.23 -12.24 13.78
N GLY A 310 -14.34 -11.41 13.20
CA GLY A 310 -12.91 -11.46 13.52
C GLY A 310 -12.19 -12.67 12.94
N THR A 311 -12.73 -13.26 11.86
CA THR A 311 -12.09 -14.34 11.12
C THR A 311 -11.47 -13.83 9.83
N ALA A 312 -10.58 -14.62 9.24
CA ALA A 312 -9.96 -14.37 7.95
C ALA A 312 -9.67 -15.69 7.23
N PHE A 313 -9.26 -15.60 5.97
CA PHE A 313 -8.70 -16.72 5.23
C PHE A 313 -7.45 -16.26 4.51
N VAL A 314 -6.35 -16.97 4.68
CA VAL A 314 -5.05 -16.67 4.07
C VAL A 314 -4.79 -17.62 2.91
N SER A 315 -4.39 -17.07 1.77
CA SER A 315 -3.94 -17.84 0.59
C SER A 315 -2.71 -17.20 -0.04
N ASN A 316 -2.03 -17.94 -0.91
CA ASN A 316 -0.94 -17.41 -1.71
C ASN A 316 -1.52 -16.69 -2.94
N TYR A 317 -1.45 -15.36 -3.00
CA TYR A 317 -1.91 -14.58 -4.15
C TYR A 317 -0.91 -14.65 -5.31
N VAL A 318 0.37 -14.46 -4.99
CA VAL A 318 1.50 -14.63 -5.92
C VAL A 318 2.51 -15.56 -5.27
N LYS A 319 2.90 -16.63 -5.98
CA LYS A 319 3.90 -17.57 -5.46
C LYS A 319 4.63 -18.28 -6.60
N VAL A 320 5.95 -18.28 -6.52
CA VAL A 320 6.80 -19.03 -7.45
C VAL A 320 6.49 -20.51 -7.40
N GLY A 321 6.38 -21.13 -8.58
CA GLY A 321 5.99 -22.54 -8.73
C GLY A 321 4.48 -22.77 -8.73
N GLU A 322 3.66 -21.74 -8.50
CA GLU A 322 2.20 -21.77 -8.64
C GLU A 322 1.73 -20.90 -9.82
N ASN A 323 1.91 -19.58 -9.71
CA ASN A 323 1.43 -18.62 -10.73
C ASN A 323 2.43 -17.48 -11.02
N ALA A 324 3.55 -17.42 -10.34
CA ALA A 324 4.59 -16.43 -10.58
C ALA A 324 5.77 -17.05 -11.37
N PRO A 325 6.47 -16.24 -12.20
CA PRO A 325 7.72 -16.64 -12.84
C PRO A 325 8.81 -17.01 -11.82
N ASP A 326 9.77 -17.84 -12.24
CA ASP A 326 10.88 -18.28 -11.37
C ASP A 326 11.80 -17.13 -10.93
N ASP A 327 11.80 -16.05 -11.66
CA ASP A 327 12.56 -14.83 -11.39
C ASP A 327 11.75 -13.74 -10.66
N PHE A 328 10.56 -14.04 -10.16
CA PHE A 328 9.87 -13.23 -9.15
C PHE A 328 10.55 -13.47 -7.80
N LEU A 329 11.22 -12.45 -7.28
CA LEU A 329 12.06 -12.57 -6.09
C LEU A 329 11.76 -11.45 -5.11
N MET A 330 11.91 -11.73 -3.83
CA MET A 330 11.92 -10.75 -2.73
C MET A 330 10.94 -9.58 -2.93
N PRO A 331 9.61 -9.85 -3.00
CA PRO A 331 8.62 -8.78 -3.09
C PRO A 331 8.70 -7.90 -1.85
N ASP A 332 8.60 -6.61 -2.09
CA ASP A 332 8.71 -5.58 -1.09
C ASP A 332 7.44 -4.73 -1.06
N ASN A 333 7.40 -3.53 -1.66
CA ASN A 333 6.23 -2.68 -1.58
C ASN A 333 5.12 -3.08 -2.56
N VAL A 334 3.88 -2.77 -2.21
CA VAL A 334 2.70 -3.12 -3.01
C VAL A 334 1.74 -1.95 -3.17
N ALA A 335 1.16 -1.81 -4.36
CA ALA A 335 0.13 -0.82 -4.64
C ALA A 335 -0.95 -1.36 -5.57
N LEU A 336 -2.21 -1.04 -5.29
CA LEU A 336 -3.35 -1.40 -6.15
C LEU A 336 -3.71 -0.27 -7.10
N ASP A 337 -3.91 -0.63 -8.36
CA ASP A 337 -4.56 0.27 -9.30
C ASP A 337 -6.10 0.18 -9.21
N GLN A 338 -6.81 1.08 -9.89
CA GLN A 338 -8.28 1.09 -9.91
C GLN A 338 -8.90 -0.13 -10.62
N MET A 339 -8.11 -0.89 -11.35
CA MET A 339 -8.55 -2.15 -12.00
C MET A 339 -8.37 -3.34 -11.07
N GLY A 340 -7.83 -3.15 -9.87
CA GLY A 340 -7.51 -4.19 -8.90
C GLY A 340 -6.26 -4.99 -9.25
N ARG A 341 -5.40 -4.47 -10.15
CA ARG A 341 -4.08 -5.06 -10.38
C ARG A 341 -3.15 -4.64 -9.26
N LEU A 342 -2.41 -5.59 -8.74
CA LEU A 342 -1.42 -5.36 -7.72
C LEU A 342 -0.05 -5.17 -8.38
N PHE A 343 0.55 -4.01 -8.17
CA PHE A 343 1.93 -3.74 -8.51
C PHE A 343 2.80 -4.11 -7.32
N VAL A 344 3.93 -4.74 -7.58
CA VAL A 344 4.85 -5.27 -6.55
C VAL A 344 6.26 -4.89 -6.94
N THR A 345 6.99 -4.22 -6.06
CA THR A 345 8.43 -3.96 -6.21
C THR A 345 9.24 -5.14 -5.69
N GLU A 346 10.48 -5.24 -6.12
CA GLU A 346 11.47 -6.19 -5.61
C GLU A 346 12.63 -5.47 -4.95
N ASP A 347 13.15 -6.04 -3.88
CA ASP A 347 14.47 -5.78 -3.29
C ASP A 347 15.31 -7.06 -3.37
N ALA A 348 15.74 -7.44 -4.56
CA ALA A 348 16.41 -8.72 -4.81
C ALA A 348 17.94 -8.61 -4.96
N GLY A 349 18.44 -7.46 -5.38
CA GLY A 349 19.88 -7.19 -5.53
C GLY A 349 20.61 -8.23 -6.39
N GLN A 350 20.04 -8.67 -7.52
CA GLN A 350 20.61 -9.70 -8.38
C GLN A 350 21.85 -9.20 -9.15
N PRO A 351 22.98 -9.90 -9.15
CA PRO A 351 24.14 -9.48 -9.89
C PRO A 351 23.89 -9.26 -11.38
N GLY A 352 24.11 -8.03 -11.87
CA GLY A 352 23.98 -7.64 -13.26
C GLY A 352 22.55 -7.51 -13.79
N LYS A 353 21.54 -7.63 -12.91
CA LYS A 353 20.15 -7.43 -13.24
C LYS A 353 19.57 -6.38 -12.32
N GLY A 354 18.76 -5.49 -12.86
CA GLY A 354 17.99 -4.53 -12.07
C GLY A 354 16.79 -5.19 -11.40
N ASP A 355 16.40 -4.68 -10.25
CA ASP A 355 15.20 -5.08 -9.56
C ASP A 355 13.95 -4.66 -10.35
N ASP A 356 12.92 -5.46 -10.25
CA ASP A 356 11.76 -5.39 -11.13
C ASP A 356 10.54 -4.81 -10.39
N ILE A 357 9.62 -4.27 -11.17
CA ILE A 357 8.25 -3.99 -10.73
C ILE A 357 7.33 -4.95 -11.47
N TRP A 358 6.61 -5.77 -10.74
CA TRP A 358 5.69 -6.77 -11.26
C TRP A 358 4.25 -6.30 -11.20
N VAL A 359 3.40 -6.88 -12.03
CA VAL A 359 1.94 -6.68 -12.01
C VAL A 359 1.26 -8.03 -11.91
N ALA A 360 0.53 -8.21 -10.82
CA ALA A 360 -0.35 -9.36 -10.62
C ALA A 360 -1.79 -8.96 -10.97
N THR A 361 -2.39 -9.64 -11.94
CA THR A 361 -3.77 -9.36 -12.37
C THR A 361 -4.77 -10.12 -11.49
N PRO A 362 -5.91 -9.49 -11.12
CA PRO A 362 -6.91 -10.17 -10.33
C PRO A 362 -7.57 -11.31 -11.12
N PRO A 363 -7.96 -12.39 -10.46
CA PRO A 363 -8.60 -13.52 -11.13
C PRO A 363 -9.97 -13.15 -11.69
N ARG A 364 -10.36 -13.80 -12.77
CA ARG A 364 -11.71 -13.71 -13.34
C ARG A 364 -12.67 -14.52 -12.49
N GLY A 365 -13.59 -13.89 -11.80
CA GLY A 365 -14.61 -14.57 -11.00
C GLY A 365 -14.60 -14.23 -9.53
N ALA A 366 -15.14 -15.14 -8.71
CA ALA A 366 -15.34 -14.90 -7.28
C ALA A 366 -14.13 -15.27 -6.41
N ASP A 367 -13.22 -16.09 -6.93
CA ASP A 367 -12.02 -16.50 -6.21
C ASP A 367 -10.97 -15.39 -6.30
N ARG A 368 -10.65 -14.79 -5.18
CA ARG A 368 -9.66 -13.71 -5.07
C ARG A 368 -8.36 -14.16 -4.41
N GLY A 369 -8.25 -15.43 -4.15
CA GLY A 369 -7.15 -16.03 -3.41
C GLY A 369 -5.85 -16.19 -4.19
N GLN A 370 -5.88 -16.10 -5.54
CA GLN A 370 -4.71 -16.27 -6.39
C GLN A 370 -4.80 -15.36 -7.62
N ALA A 371 -3.71 -14.71 -8.00
CA ALA A 371 -3.63 -13.90 -9.21
C ALA A 371 -3.74 -14.76 -10.46
N GLU A 372 -4.41 -14.23 -11.50
CA GLU A 372 -4.56 -14.92 -12.80
C GLU A 372 -3.23 -14.94 -13.56
N GLU A 373 -2.49 -13.86 -13.50
CA GLU A 373 -1.24 -13.67 -14.24
C GLU A 373 -0.29 -12.76 -13.45
N VAL A 374 1.00 -13.04 -13.52
CA VAL A 374 2.06 -12.19 -12.94
C VAL A 374 3.07 -11.88 -14.04
N VAL A 375 3.23 -10.59 -14.36
CA VAL A 375 4.08 -10.13 -15.48
C VAL A 375 4.96 -8.97 -15.05
N ARG A 376 6.12 -8.81 -15.69
CA ARG A 376 7.06 -7.72 -15.43
C ARG A 376 6.60 -6.43 -16.09
N PHE A 377 6.45 -5.37 -15.28
CA PHE A 377 6.09 -4.04 -15.75
C PHE A 377 7.33 -3.18 -15.99
N ALA A 378 8.22 -3.11 -15.04
CA ALA A 378 9.40 -2.25 -15.14
C ALA A 378 10.63 -2.96 -14.57
N SER A 379 11.82 -2.45 -14.90
CA SER A 379 13.08 -2.98 -14.37
C SER A 379 14.11 -1.87 -14.25
N LEU A 380 14.81 -1.83 -13.10
CA LEU A 380 15.85 -0.85 -12.81
C LEU A 380 17.06 -1.01 -13.73
N THR A 381 17.68 0.12 -14.06
CA THR A 381 18.95 0.17 -14.83
C THR A 381 20.18 0.35 -13.94
N ASP A 382 19.99 0.62 -12.65
CA ASP A 382 21.03 0.73 -11.63
C ASP A 382 21.04 -0.54 -10.76
N CYS A 383 22.19 -1.26 -10.74
CA CYS A 383 22.32 -2.50 -9.95
C CYS A 383 22.42 -2.28 -8.44
N ASN A 384 22.61 -1.07 -7.99
CA ASN A 384 22.76 -0.78 -6.56
C ASN A 384 21.46 -0.22 -5.95
N ALA A 385 20.54 0.18 -6.82
CA ALA A 385 19.30 0.82 -6.42
C ALA A 385 18.17 -0.20 -6.29
N GLU A 386 17.16 0.18 -5.54
CA GLU A 386 15.90 -0.54 -5.40
C GLU A 386 14.69 0.38 -5.67
N PRO A 387 13.58 -0.14 -6.20
CA PRO A 387 12.34 0.61 -6.38
C PRO A 387 11.50 0.51 -5.12
N THR A 388 11.29 1.63 -4.39
CA THR A 388 10.51 1.67 -3.16
C THR A 388 9.29 2.59 -3.28
N GLY A 389 8.42 2.59 -2.28
CA GLY A 389 7.35 3.56 -2.10
C GLY A 389 6.36 3.64 -3.25
N ILE A 390 6.07 2.53 -3.89
CA ILE A 390 5.14 2.46 -5.01
C ILE A 390 3.74 2.96 -4.61
N TYR A 391 3.17 3.91 -5.36
CA TYR A 391 1.90 4.54 -5.00
C TYR A 391 1.15 5.09 -6.21
N PHE A 392 -0.16 4.83 -6.32
CA PHE A 392 -0.99 5.40 -7.38
C PHE A 392 -1.69 6.67 -6.93
N ASP A 393 -1.77 7.67 -7.82
CA ASP A 393 -2.68 8.78 -7.61
C ASP A 393 -4.14 8.33 -7.69
N LYS A 394 -5.06 9.12 -7.15
CA LYS A 394 -6.51 8.80 -7.16
C LYS A 394 -7.12 8.66 -8.55
N SER A 395 -6.53 9.28 -9.55
CA SER A 395 -7.01 9.17 -10.94
C SER A 395 -6.46 7.94 -11.64
N ASN A 396 -5.52 7.25 -11.00
CA ASN A 396 -4.75 6.13 -11.58
C ASN A 396 -4.00 6.52 -12.87
N ALA A 397 -3.75 7.80 -13.05
CA ALA A 397 -3.02 8.33 -14.19
C ALA A 397 -1.51 8.38 -13.94
N THR A 398 -1.10 8.36 -12.67
CA THR A 398 0.31 8.45 -12.28
C THR A 398 0.64 7.38 -11.24
N LEU A 399 1.67 6.61 -11.54
CA LEU A 399 2.36 5.75 -10.59
C LEU A 399 3.60 6.48 -10.09
N PHE A 400 3.72 6.68 -8.78
CA PHE A 400 4.91 7.19 -8.12
C PHE A 400 5.78 6.02 -7.66
N VAL A 401 7.10 6.17 -7.79
CA VAL A 401 8.10 5.20 -7.33
C VAL A 401 9.32 5.96 -6.87
N ASN A 402 9.88 5.62 -5.73
CA ASN A 402 11.20 6.09 -5.33
C ASN A 402 12.27 5.13 -5.87
N ILE A 403 13.43 5.65 -6.12
CA ILE A 403 14.63 4.88 -6.48
C ILE A 403 15.65 5.19 -5.40
N GLN A 404 15.82 4.24 -4.49
CA GLN A 404 16.65 4.32 -3.30
C GLN A 404 18.02 3.66 -3.55
N HIS A 405 19.01 3.95 -2.73
CA HIS A 405 20.37 3.38 -2.79
C HIS A 405 21.10 3.58 -4.13
N ARG A 406 20.84 4.67 -4.81
CA ARG A 406 21.48 4.88 -6.12
C ARG A 406 22.99 4.97 -6.06
N GLY A 407 23.64 4.23 -6.97
CA GLY A 407 25.08 4.31 -7.19
C GLY A 407 25.49 5.64 -7.83
N GLY A 408 25.58 5.78 -9.05
CA GLY A 408 25.82 6.88 -9.97
C GLY A 408 26.20 8.25 -9.38
N ASP A 409 25.28 9.20 -9.43
CA ASP A 409 25.40 10.52 -8.82
C ASP A 409 25.20 10.50 -7.28
N GLY A 410 24.85 9.33 -6.72
CA GLY A 410 24.57 9.13 -5.31
C GLY A 410 23.34 9.91 -4.82
N GLN A 411 22.42 10.25 -5.73
CA GLN A 411 21.22 10.99 -5.41
C GLN A 411 19.98 10.15 -5.67
N ASP A 412 19.25 9.84 -4.64
CA ASP A 412 17.98 9.15 -4.75
C ASP A 412 16.93 10.01 -5.47
N LYS A 413 15.98 9.37 -6.11
CA LYS A 413 14.99 10.03 -6.99
C LYS A 413 13.58 9.55 -6.67
N THR A 414 12.61 10.43 -6.88
CA THR A 414 11.21 10.03 -6.99
C THR A 414 10.73 10.24 -8.41
N LEU A 415 10.12 9.21 -8.96
CA LEU A 415 9.59 9.18 -10.31
C LEU A 415 8.07 9.31 -10.32
N ALA A 416 7.56 9.96 -11.37
CA ALA A 416 6.18 9.85 -11.81
C ALA A 416 6.16 9.08 -13.14
N ILE A 417 5.50 7.94 -13.17
CA ILE A 417 5.34 7.10 -14.36
C ILE A 417 3.92 7.30 -14.88
N ARG A 418 3.79 7.58 -16.17
CA ARG A 418 2.50 7.83 -16.84
C ARG A 418 2.42 7.11 -18.16
N ARG A 419 1.20 6.79 -18.58
CA ARG A 419 0.96 6.36 -19.96
C ARG A 419 0.94 7.60 -20.87
N GLU A 420 1.66 7.51 -22.02
CA GLU A 420 1.69 8.54 -23.06
C GLU A 420 0.44 8.53 -23.96
#